data_98f09f8d53aac5f09515a64a3de7ad3e
#
_entry.id   98f09f8d53aac5f09515a64a3de7ad3e
#
_cell.length_a   1.000
_cell.length_b   1.000
_cell.length_c   1.000
_cell.angle_alpha   90.00
_cell.angle_beta   90.00
_cell.angle_gamma   90.00
#
_symmetry.space_group_name_H-M   'P 1'
#
loop_
_entity.id
_entity.type
_entity.pdbx_description
1 polymer ?
#
loop_
_entity_poly.entity_id
_entity_poly.type
_entity_poly.pdbx_seq_one_letter_code
_entity_poly.pdbx_strand_id
1 'polypeptide(L)'
;MIITAVAALSLGGIIGNVGDTGPTAEPSATATASKPAEAKSGPSASKAPEAKKTTEPVAESTMGEGTYQIGVDAKPGRYKTQAPQDSANCYWERLKDDRGGFDSIIANNNVNPGARVSITVKQGEFFNSHGCGTWTMV
;
A
#
# COMPACT_ATOMS: atom_id res chain seq x y z
N MET A 1 16.84 -41.27 -29.30
CA MET A 1 18.26 -41.36 -29.50
C MET A 1 18.91 -40.05 -29.13
N ILE A 2 19.76 -40.18 -28.17
CA ILE A 2 20.86 -39.37 -27.65
C ILE A 2 20.47 -38.34 -26.55
N ILE A 3 20.76 -38.80 -25.36
CA ILE A 3 20.94 -38.15 -24.07
C ILE A 3 22.29 -37.41 -24.08
N THR A 4 22.32 -36.20 -23.59
CA THR A 4 23.58 -35.69 -23.05
C THR A 4 23.30 -34.88 -21.77
N ALA A 5 23.63 -35.50 -20.66
CA ALA A 5 23.75 -34.87 -19.35
C ALA A 5 25.11 -34.17 -19.26
N VAL A 6 25.14 -32.96 -18.77
CA VAL A 6 26.38 -32.35 -18.26
C VAL A 6 26.09 -31.82 -16.87
N ALA A 7 26.62 -32.53 -15.92
CA ALA A 7 26.81 -32.10 -14.55
C ALA A 7 28.08 -31.25 -14.46
N ALA A 8 28.00 -30.10 -13.84
CA ALA A 8 29.18 -29.39 -13.34
C ALA A 8 28.94 -28.98 -11.89
N LEU A 9 29.57 -29.73 -11.02
CA LEU A 9 29.86 -29.35 -9.65
C LEU A 9 30.92 -28.24 -9.63
N SER A 10 30.72 -27.22 -8.85
CA SER A 10 31.81 -26.38 -8.35
C SER A 10 31.61 -26.18 -6.86
N LEU A 11 32.43 -26.91 -6.11
CA LEU A 11 32.80 -26.63 -4.73
C LEU A 11 33.84 -25.50 -4.70
N GLY A 12 33.79 -24.69 -3.68
CA GLY A 12 34.84 -23.79 -3.23
C GLY A 12 34.23 -22.57 -2.60
N GLY A 13 34.41 -22.27 -1.36
CA GLY A 13 35.44 -22.35 -0.34
C GLY A 13 35.27 -21.11 0.48
N ILE A 14 34.92 -21.28 1.71
CA ILE A 14 35.57 -21.00 2.99
C ILE A 14 36.40 -19.71 3.03
N ILE A 15 36.28 -19.04 4.10
CA ILE A 15 37.13 -18.26 5.01
C ILE A 15 36.40 -16.97 5.31
N GLY A 16 35.86 -16.68 6.48
CA GLY A 16 36.54 -16.68 7.75
C GLY A 16 37.17 -15.31 7.96
N ASN A 17 36.50 -14.40 8.65
CA ASN A 17 37.23 -13.46 9.47
C ASN A 17 36.39 -13.11 10.71
N VAL A 18 36.92 -13.62 11.80
CA VAL A 18 36.63 -13.28 13.18
C VAL A 18 37.55 -12.09 13.52
N GLY A 19 37.02 -11.12 14.19
CA GLY A 19 37.80 -10.04 14.77
C GLY A 19 36.84 -8.98 15.25
N ASP A 20 36.63 -8.84 16.36
CA ASP A 20 37.19 -8.77 17.70
C ASP A 20 36.84 -7.42 18.32
N THR A 21 36.34 -7.58 19.55
CA THR A 21 36.38 -6.65 20.70
C THR A 21 35.95 -5.20 20.55
N GLY A 22 34.86 -4.83 21.13
CA GLY A 22 34.46 -4.26 22.40
C GLY A 22 35.27 -3.06 22.93
N PRO A 23 34.99 -2.55 24.09
CA PRO A 23 33.72 -2.02 24.60
C PRO A 23 33.85 -0.55 25.06
N THR A 24 32.77 -0.03 25.65
CA THR A 24 32.82 0.97 26.73
C THR A 24 32.94 2.44 26.32
N ALA A 25 31.86 3.17 26.49
CA ALA A 25 31.72 4.24 27.45
C ALA A 25 30.36 4.98 27.30
N GLU A 26 29.48 4.74 28.23
CA GLU A 26 28.62 5.74 28.86
C GLU A 26 29.46 6.43 29.94
N PRO A 27 29.12 7.57 30.52
CA PRO A 27 27.89 8.39 30.46
C PRO A 27 28.18 9.88 30.31
N SER A 28 27.21 10.72 30.09
CA SER A 28 27.03 11.91 30.91
C SER A 28 25.70 12.60 30.65
N ALA A 29 24.91 12.63 31.68
CA ALA A 29 23.79 13.50 31.86
C ALA A 29 24.20 14.97 31.84
N THR A 30 23.38 15.81 31.22
CA THR A 30 23.16 17.16 31.74
C THR A 30 21.71 17.58 31.39
N ALA A 31 20.92 17.61 32.40
CA ALA A 31 19.62 18.26 32.44
C ALA A 31 19.85 19.79 32.35
N THR A 32 19.07 20.45 31.51
CA THR A 32 18.77 21.85 31.74
C THR A 32 17.30 22.09 31.41
N ALA A 33 16.55 22.24 32.45
CA ALA A 33 15.22 22.76 32.44
C ALA A 33 15.24 24.25 32.12
N SER A 34 14.38 24.67 31.22
CA SER A 34 13.91 26.04 31.16
C SER A 34 12.47 26.09 30.61
N LYS A 35 11.54 26.33 31.48
CA LYS A 35 10.19 26.86 31.30
C LYS A 35 10.25 28.26 31.92
N PRO A 36 9.32 29.22 31.68
CA PRO A 36 8.22 29.33 30.71
C PRO A 36 8.22 30.69 29.96
N ALA A 37 7.45 30.81 28.91
CA ALA A 37 6.86 32.10 28.55
C ALA A 37 5.47 31.88 27.92
N GLU A 38 4.51 32.27 28.68
CA GLU A 38 3.12 32.49 28.36
C GLU A 38 2.99 33.71 27.43
N ALA A 39 2.33 33.54 26.30
CA ALA A 39 1.80 34.66 25.54
C ALA A 39 0.42 34.31 25.00
N LYS A 40 -0.57 34.88 25.62
CA LYS A 40 -1.94 35.02 25.14
C LYS A 40 -1.96 35.79 23.84
N SER A 41 -2.73 35.29 22.87
CA SER A 41 -3.48 36.12 21.92
C SER A 41 -4.47 35.23 21.15
N GLY A 42 -5.69 35.31 21.37
CA GLY A 42 -6.79 35.91 20.65
C GLY A 42 -7.46 34.99 19.65
N PRO A 43 -8.79 34.75 19.73
CA PRO A 43 -9.48 33.88 18.77
C PRO A 43 -9.66 34.61 17.45
N SER A 44 -8.94 34.17 16.44
CA SER A 44 -9.26 34.51 15.05
C SER A 44 -10.28 33.48 14.56
N ALA A 45 -11.52 33.90 14.54
CA ALA A 45 -12.59 33.18 13.85
C ALA A 45 -12.29 33.24 12.35
N SER A 46 -11.64 32.21 11.86
CA SER A 46 -11.57 31.97 10.42
C SER A 46 -12.83 31.19 10.03
N LYS A 47 -13.67 31.92 9.34
CA LYS A 47 -14.90 31.52 8.66
C LYS A 47 -14.68 30.19 7.96
N ALA A 48 -15.37 29.16 8.41
CA ALA A 48 -15.45 27.87 7.73
C ALA A 48 -15.89 28.09 6.28
N PRO A 49 -15.22 27.47 5.30
CA PRO A 49 -15.76 27.44 3.96
C PRO A 49 -17.08 26.65 4.03
N GLU A 50 -18.12 27.31 3.61
CA GLU A 50 -19.45 26.76 3.38
C GLU A 50 -19.31 25.45 2.61
N ALA A 51 -19.72 24.37 3.26
CA ALA A 51 -19.79 23.06 2.64
C ALA A 51 -20.69 23.16 1.42
N LYS A 52 -20.11 23.18 0.25
CA LYS A 52 -20.82 22.86 -0.98
C LYS A 52 -21.53 21.55 -0.71
N LYS A 53 -22.84 21.58 -0.78
CA LYS A 53 -23.73 20.42 -0.79
C LYS A 53 -23.23 19.49 -1.89
N THR A 54 -22.31 18.61 -1.53
CA THR A 54 -21.82 17.56 -2.39
C THR A 54 -23.03 16.65 -2.61
N THR A 55 -23.53 16.65 -3.82
CA THR A 55 -24.38 15.59 -4.34
C THR A 55 -23.72 14.30 -3.90
N GLU A 56 -24.46 13.48 -3.14
CA GLU A 56 -23.98 12.18 -2.68
C GLU A 56 -23.33 11.46 -3.87
N PRO A 57 -22.05 11.11 -3.82
CA PRO A 57 -21.45 10.40 -4.92
C PRO A 57 -22.18 9.07 -5.06
N VAL A 58 -22.84 8.89 -6.20
CA VAL A 58 -23.46 7.61 -6.53
C VAL A 58 -22.32 6.63 -6.74
N ALA A 59 -22.10 5.77 -5.75
CA ALA A 59 -21.05 4.76 -5.81
C ALA A 59 -21.18 3.94 -7.11
N GLU A 60 -20.11 3.88 -7.88
CA GLU A 60 -20.10 3.25 -9.18
C GLU A 60 -20.01 1.73 -9.10
N SER A 61 -20.49 1.05 -10.15
CA SER A 61 -20.38 -0.41 -10.29
C SER A 61 -19.13 -0.83 -11.06
N THR A 62 -18.29 0.14 -11.45
CA THR A 62 -17.02 -0.05 -12.14
C THR A 62 -15.93 0.72 -11.42
N MET A 63 -14.72 0.18 -11.46
CA MET A 63 -13.51 0.84 -10.95
C MET A 63 -12.41 0.72 -12.00
N GLY A 64 -11.69 1.79 -12.26
CA GLY A 64 -10.52 1.80 -13.12
C GLY A 64 -9.22 1.70 -12.31
N GLU A 65 -8.20 2.38 -12.81
CA GLU A 65 -6.95 2.57 -12.06
C GLU A 65 -7.11 3.64 -10.99
N GLY A 66 -6.39 3.48 -9.90
CA GLY A 66 -6.40 4.42 -8.77
C GLY A 66 -6.97 3.82 -7.49
N THR A 67 -7.23 4.71 -6.54
CA THR A 67 -7.71 4.34 -5.19
C THR A 67 -9.17 4.72 -5.04
N TYR A 68 -9.96 3.79 -4.51
CA TYR A 68 -11.40 3.91 -4.29
C TYR A 68 -11.74 3.62 -2.84
N GLN A 69 -12.51 4.48 -2.21
CA GLN A 69 -13.14 4.20 -0.92
C GLN A 69 -14.45 3.45 -1.14
N ILE A 70 -14.51 2.22 -0.67
CA ILE A 70 -15.67 1.35 -0.90
C ILE A 70 -16.85 1.78 -0.03
N GLY A 71 -17.95 2.05 -0.71
CA GLY A 71 -19.17 2.61 -0.14
C GLY A 71 -19.30 4.12 -0.31
N VAL A 72 -18.26 4.77 -0.85
CA VAL A 72 -18.28 6.20 -1.23
C VAL A 72 -18.08 6.31 -2.73
N ASP A 73 -16.95 5.86 -3.25
CA ASP A 73 -16.58 5.95 -4.66
C ASP A 73 -17.10 4.75 -5.47
N ALA A 74 -17.09 3.57 -4.85
CA ALA A 74 -17.53 2.33 -5.47
C ALA A 74 -18.39 1.50 -4.51
N LYS A 75 -19.30 0.70 -5.05
CA LYS A 75 -20.17 -0.17 -4.25
C LYS A 75 -19.39 -1.32 -3.64
N PRO A 76 -19.73 -1.76 -2.42
CA PRO A 76 -19.22 -3.02 -1.89
C PRO A 76 -19.79 -4.18 -2.70
N GLY A 77 -18.95 -5.20 -2.96
CA GLY A 77 -19.39 -6.34 -3.74
C GLY A 77 -18.24 -7.09 -4.39
N ARG A 78 -18.60 -7.96 -5.32
CA ARG A 78 -17.64 -8.76 -6.08
C ARG A 78 -17.36 -8.09 -7.41
N TYR A 79 -16.08 -7.95 -7.71
CA TYR A 79 -15.60 -7.35 -8.96
C TYR A 79 -14.70 -8.33 -9.71
N LYS A 80 -14.72 -8.19 -11.04
CA LYS A 80 -13.84 -8.94 -11.94
C LYS A 80 -13.13 -8.01 -12.90
N THR A 81 -11.92 -8.37 -13.25
CA THR A 81 -11.18 -7.79 -14.38
C THR A 81 -10.45 -8.86 -15.16
N GLN A 82 -9.98 -8.50 -16.34
CA GLN A 82 -8.97 -9.24 -17.10
C GLN A 82 -7.80 -8.28 -17.32
N ALA A 83 -6.63 -8.65 -16.78
CA ALA A 83 -5.43 -7.85 -16.97
C ALA A 83 -5.15 -7.67 -18.47
N PRO A 84 -4.87 -6.44 -18.95
CA PRO A 84 -4.53 -6.21 -20.34
C PRO A 84 -3.32 -7.05 -20.77
N GLN A 85 -3.30 -7.50 -22.02
CA GLN A 85 -2.21 -8.32 -22.56
C GLN A 85 -0.90 -7.53 -22.69
N ASP A 86 -1.00 -6.24 -22.88
CA ASP A 86 0.10 -5.29 -23.03
C ASP A 86 0.48 -4.61 -21.71
N SER A 87 -0.19 -4.95 -20.63
CA SER A 87 0.15 -4.45 -19.30
C SER A 87 1.46 -5.06 -18.81
N ALA A 88 2.41 -4.21 -18.44
CA ALA A 88 3.65 -4.67 -17.84
C ALA A 88 3.43 -5.34 -16.48
N ASN A 89 2.44 -4.89 -15.75
CA ASN A 89 2.09 -5.41 -14.43
C ASN A 89 0.69 -4.95 -14.02
N CYS A 90 -0.18 -5.89 -13.68
CA CYS A 90 -1.42 -5.59 -13.01
C CYS A 90 -1.23 -5.84 -11.52
N TYR A 91 -1.23 -4.78 -10.74
CA TYR A 91 -1.18 -4.84 -9.27
C TYR A 91 -2.48 -4.33 -8.69
N TRP A 92 -2.97 -5.01 -7.68
CA TRP A 92 -4.11 -4.54 -6.90
C TRP A 92 -3.92 -4.83 -5.41
N GLU A 93 -4.54 -4.00 -4.58
CA GLU A 93 -4.55 -4.18 -3.14
C GLU A 93 -5.87 -3.73 -2.51
N ARG A 94 -6.20 -4.36 -1.40
CA ARG A 94 -7.29 -3.96 -0.50
C ARG A 94 -6.69 -3.52 0.81
N LEU A 95 -7.13 -2.39 1.29
CA LEU A 95 -6.60 -1.74 2.48
C LEU A 95 -7.73 -1.49 3.49
N LYS A 96 -7.40 -1.54 4.78
CA LYS A 96 -8.34 -1.18 5.85
C LYS A 96 -8.46 0.32 6.08
N ASP A 97 -7.47 1.09 5.63
CA ASP A 97 -7.40 2.55 5.72
C ASP A 97 -6.54 3.13 4.58
N ASP A 98 -6.54 4.45 4.45
CA ASP A 98 -5.86 5.19 3.38
C ASP A 98 -4.41 5.57 3.69
N ARG A 99 -3.86 5.12 4.82
CA ARG A 99 -2.50 5.49 5.25
C ARG A 99 -1.39 4.84 4.43
N GLY A 100 -1.71 3.80 3.65
CA GLY A 100 -0.79 3.19 2.71
C GLY A 100 0.39 2.42 3.33
N GLY A 101 0.33 2.10 4.61
CA GLY A 101 1.32 1.28 5.28
C GLY A 101 1.07 -0.23 5.06
N PHE A 102 2.11 -1.05 5.21
CA PHE A 102 1.96 -2.50 5.14
C PHE A 102 0.93 -3.05 6.12
N ASP A 103 0.78 -2.42 7.28
CA ASP A 103 -0.22 -2.77 8.28
C ASP A 103 -1.66 -2.51 7.81
N SER A 104 -1.84 -1.70 6.78
CA SER A 104 -3.14 -1.40 6.19
C SER A 104 -3.58 -2.46 5.18
N ILE A 105 -2.68 -3.27 4.67
CA ILE A 105 -2.97 -4.25 3.62
C ILE A 105 -3.81 -5.40 4.16
N ILE A 106 -5.00 -5.59 3.59
CA ILE A 106 -5.87 -6.75 3.83
C ILE A 106 -5.50 -7.89 2.88
N ALA A 107 -5.28 -7.55 1.61
CA ALA A 107 -4.89 -8.48 0.56
C ALA A 107 -4.32 -7.70 -0.63
N ASN A 108 -3.37 -8.28 -1.33
CA ASN A 108 -2.82 -7.75 -2.57
C ASN A 108 -2.38 -8.88 -3.50
N ASN A 109 -2.18 -8.56 -4.76
CA ASN A 109 -1.58 -9.50 -5.71
C ASN A 109 -1.03 -8.77 -6.93
N ASN A 110 0.00 -9.40 -7.54
CA ASN A 110 0.47 -9.12 -8.89
C ASN A 110 -0.11 -10.16 -9.85
N VAL A 111 -0.67 -9.72 -10.95
CA VAL A 111 -1.40 -10.55 -11.90
C VAL A 111 -0.72 -10.52 -13.25
N ASN A 112 -0.53 -11.68 -13.85
CA ASN A 112 0.08 -11.78 -15.17
C ASN A 112 -0.82 -11.19 -16.26
N PRO A 113 -0.25 -10.63 -17.33
CA PRO A 113 -0.99 -10.16 -18.49
C PRO A 113 -2.00 -11.20 -19.01
N GLY A 114 -3.20 -10.76 -19.34
CA GLY A 114 -4.29 -11.59 -19.84
C GLY A 114 -5.01 -12.45 -18.81
N ALA A 115 -4.51 -12.54 -17.58
CA ALA A 115 -5.15 -13.34 -16.54
C ALA A 115 -6.45 -12.68 -16.02
N ARG A 116 -7.40 -13.52 -15.63
CA ARG A 116 -8.68 -13.08 -15.04
C ARG A 116 -8.58 -13.11 -13.52
N VAL A 117 -9.08 -12.05 -12.90
CA VAL A 117 -9.09 -11.89 -11.44
C VAL A 117 -10.48 -11.57 -10.96
N SER A 118 -10.82 -12.08 -9.79
CA SER A 118 -12.03 -11.74 -9.08
C SER A 118 -11.70 -11.43 -7.62
N ILE A 119 -12.21 -10.32 -7.13
CA ILE A 119 -12.04 -9.87 -5.74
C ILE A 119 -13.40 -9.55 -5.13
N THR A 120 -13.46 -9.56 -3.81
CA THR A 120 -14.61 -9.04 -3.06
C THR A 120 -14.12 -7.91 -2.16
N VAL A 121 -14.71 -6.73 -2.32
CA VAL A 121 -14.42 -5.54 -1.52
C VAL A 121 -15.61 -5.25 -0.59
N LYS A 122 -15.32 -4.79 0.62
CA LYS A 122 -16.32 -4.55 1.65
C LYS A 122 -16.45 -3.07 1.94
N GLN A 123 -17.63 -2.69 2.45
CA GLN A 123 -17.88 -1.34 2.93
C GLN A 123 -16.77 -0.84 3.87
N GLY A 124 -16.26 0.35 3.62
CA GLY A 124 -15.22 1.01 4.42
C GLY A 124 -13.80 0.59 4.12
N GLU A 125 -13.57 -0.40 3.26
CA GLU A 125 -12.23 -0.73 2.75
C GLU A 125 -11.81 0.28 1.67
N PHE A 126 -10.51 0.37 1.45
CA PHE A 126 -9.94 1.04 0.29
C PHE A 126 -9.45 -0.01 -0.70
N PHE A 127 -9.66 0.26 -1.96
CA PHE A 127 -9.19 -0.56 -3.07
C PHE A 127 -8.29 0.26 -3.97
N ASN A 128 -7.10 -0.22 -4.24
CA ASN A 128 -6.16 0.41 -5.17
C ASN A 128 -5.82 -0.57 -6.29
N SER A 129 -5.77 -0.06 -7.52
CA SER A 129 -5.49 -0.85 -8.71
C SER A 129 -4.62 -0.08 -9.70
N HIS A 130 -3.63 -0.76 -10.25
CA HIS A 130 -2.70 -0.22 -11.24
C HIS A 130 -2.42 -1.25 -12.34
N GLY A 131 -2.55 -0.84 -13.61
CA GLY A 131 -2.29 -1.70 -14.77
C GLY A 131 -3.26 -2.88 -14.94
N CYS A 132 -4.39 -2.89 -14.23
CA CYS A 132 -5.35 -3.98 -14.27
C CYS A 132 -6.52 -3.79 -15.25
N GLY A 133 -6.64 -2.58 -15.84
CA GLY A 133 -7.79 -2.21 -16.62
C GLY A 133 -9.03 -1.97 -15.75
N THR A 134 -10.20 -2.18 -16.32
CA THR A 134 -11.47 -1.90 -15.63
C THR A 134 -11.97 -3.09 -14.84
N TRP A 135 -12.34 -2.87 -13.60
CA TRP A 135 -13.04 -3.80 -12.74
C TRP A 135 -14.53 -3.59 -12.83
N THR A 136 -15.28 -4.63 -13.08
CA THR A 136 -16.74 -4.58 -13.23
C THR A 136 -17.39 -5.44 -12.14
N MET A 137 -18.42 -4.90 -11.50
CA MET A 137 -19.23 -5.62 -10.51
C MET A 137 -19.99 -6.79 -11.16
N VAL A 138 -20.08 -7.92 -10.44
CA VAL A 138 -20.75 -9.16 -10.89
C VAL A 138 -21.61 -9.76 -9.79
#